data_7b0da47ec4d8e9b47357ffda3d0e03ab
#
_entry.id   7b0da47ec4d8e9b47357ffda3d0e03ab
#
_cell.length_a   1.000
_cell.length_b   1.000
_cell.length_c   1.000
_cell.angle_alpha   90.00
_cell.angle_beta   90.00
_cell.angle_gamma   90.00
#
_symmetry.space_group_name_H-M   'P 1'
#
loop_
_entity.id
_entity.type
_entity.pdbx_description
1 polymer ?
#
loop_
_entity_poly.entity_id
_entity_poly.type
_entity_poly.pdbx_seq_one_letter_code
_entity_poly.pdbx_strand_id
1 'polypeptide(L)'
;MIVVLVILAILAALLIPALTGYIDKANKEKVVAETRSVAMAAQTIISETYGQGKLATTDANPAVTHDDIAKLAEANKEWSFKVYVSKADGKVGQVEAIQLWDGTYGCLYIDGAYYVKGDKNVPTTVTGATVPTAVLDNTIVWAASTDGSGT
;
A
#
# COMPACT_ATOMS: atom_id res chain seq x y z
N MET A 1 39.64 -30.28 -14.95
CA MET A 1 38.19 -30.47 -14.73
C MET A 1 37.79 -30.20 -13.28
N ILE A 2 38.37 -30.86 -12.29
CA ILE A 2 38.03 -30.66 -10.87
C ILE A 2 38.33 -29.23 -10.40
N VAL A 3 39.44 -28.63 -10.79
CA VAL A 3 39.85 -27.25 -10.41
C VAL A 3 38.83 -26.22 -10.89
N VAL A 4 38.28 -26.36 -12.10
CA VAL A 4 37.27 -25.45 -12.64
C VAL A 4 35.97 -25.52 -11.84
N LEU A 5 35.56 -26.71 -11.43
CA LEU A 5 34.36 -26.90 -10.59
C LEU A 5 34.53 -26.26 -9.20
N VAL A 6 35.73 -26.38 -8.62
CA VAL A 6 36.01 -25.77 -7.30
C VAL A 6 35.99 -24.24 -7.42
N ILE A 7 36.57 -23.67 -8.45
CA ILE A 7 36.57 -22.22 -8.66
C ILE A 7 35.13 -21.69 -8.86
N LEU A 8 34.31 -22.39 -9.67
CA LEU A 8 32.91 -22.04 -9.86
C LEU A 8 32.10 -22.11 -8.57
N ALA A 9 32.35 -23.15 -7.75
CA ALA A 9 31.68 -23.28 -6.45
C ALA A 9 32.02 -22.15 -5.48
N ILE A 10 33.30 -21.71 -5.44
CA ILE A 10 33.72 -20.57 -4.60
C ILE A 10 33.09 -19.26 -5.09
N LEU A 11 33.09 -19.02 -6.40
CA LEU A 11 32.46 -17.83 -6.97
C LEU A 11 30.96 -17.80 -6.73
N ALA A 12 30.28 -18.93 -6.89
CA ALA A 12 28.85 -19.04 -6.59
C ALA A 12 28.55 -18.78 -5.11
N ALA A 13 29.35 -19.32 -4.20
CA ALA A 13 29.17 -19.12 -2.76
C ALA A 13 29.32 -17.66 -2.31
N LEU A 14 30.11 -16.86 -3.00
CA LEU A 14 30.26 -15.43 -2.72
C LEU A 14 29.15 -14.57 -3.33
N LEU A 15 28.55 -15.00 -4.46
CA LEU A 15 27.51 -14.25 -5.17
C LEU A 15 26.13 -14.41 -4.55
N ILE A 16 25.81 -15.59 -4.00
CA ILE A 16 24.48 -15.91 -3.48
C ILE A 16 24.04 -14.96 -2.33
N PRO A 17 24.84 -14.71 -1.26
CA PRO A 17 24.40 -13.85 -0.16
C PRO A 17 24.24 -12.38 -0.56
N ALA A 18 25.01 -11.89 -1.53
CA ALA A 18 24.85 -10.54 -2.04
C ALA A 18 23.56 -10.38 -2.85
N LEU A 19 23.23 -11.37 -3.68
CA LEU A 19 22.07 -11.34 -4.56
C LEU A 19 20.75 -11.40 -3.78
N THR A 20 20.66 -12.15 -2.70
CA THR A 20 19.44 -12.26 -1.86
C THR A 20 19.10 -10.93 -1.20
N GLY A 21 20.08 -10.15 -0.75
CA GLY A 21 19.86 -8.81 -0.19
C GLY A 21 19.31 -7.82 -1.21
N TYR A 22 19.79 -7.85 -2.44
CA TYR A 22 19.27 -7.00 -3.53
C TYR A 22 17.85 -7.37 -3.94
N ILE A 23 17.50 -8.65 -3.96
CA ILE A 23 16.14 -9.12 -4.28
C ILE A 23 15.15 -8.64 -3.22
N ASP A 24 15.47 -8.73 -1.93
CA ASP A 24 14.62 -8.25 -0.85
C ASP A 24 14.36 -6.73 -0.96
N LYS A 25 15.43 -5.97 -1.23
CA LYS A 25 15.32 -4.52 -1.46
C LYS A 25 14.45 -4.20 -2.68
N ALA A 26 14.63 -4.89 -3.79
CA ALA A 26 13.85 -4.71 -5.00
C ALA A 26 12.35 -5.02 -4.76
N ASN A 27 12.03 -6.05 -4.01
CA ASN A 27 10.66 -6.40 -3.65
C ASN A 27 10.00 -5.35 -2.75
N LYS A 28 10.76 -4.77 -1.81
CA LYS A 28 10.28 -3.64 -0.99
C LYS A 28 10.00 -2.39 -1.81
N GLU A 29 10.88 -2.06 -2.74
CA GLU A 29 10.68 -0.93 -3.65
C GLU A 29 9.49 -1.17 -4.60
N LYS A 30 9.29 -2.41 -5.04
CA LYS A 30 8.15 -2.83 -5.86
C LYS A 30 6.83 -2.57 -5.12
N VAL A 31 6.67 -3.08 -3.90
CA VAL A 31 5.41 -2.90 -3.14
C VAL A 31 5.13 -1.43 -2.81
N VAL A 32 6.15 -0.61 -2.63
CA VAL A 32 6.00 0.86 -2.50
C VAL A 32 5.47 1.48 -3.78
N ALA A 33 5.99 1.08 -4.94
CA ALA A 33 5.50 1.57 -6.24
C ALA A 33 4.04 1.16 -6.49
N GLU A 34 3.67 -0.07 -6.16
CA GLU A 34 2.31 -0.59 -6.22
C GLU A 34 1.36 0.20 -5.31
N THR A 35 1.76 0.45 -4.07
CA THR A 35 0.98 1.27 -3.12
C THR A 35 0.79 2.70 -3.63
N ARG A 36 1.81 3.28 -4.26
CA ARG A 36 1.72 4.60 -4.90
C ARG A 36 0.73 4.62 -6.05
N SER A 37 0.70 3.58 -6.87
CA SER A 37 -0.26 3.44 -7.97
C SER A 37 -1.70 3.43 -7.43
N VAL A 38 -1.96 2.65 -6.39
CA VAL A 38 -3.27 2.60 -5.72
C VAL A 38 -3.63 3.95 -5.09
N ALA A 39 -2.66 4.65 -4.46
CA ALA A 39 -2.88 5.96 -3.86
C ALA A 39 -3.30 7.00 -4.91
N MET A 40 -2.61 7.06 -6.03
CA MET A 40 -2.96 7.97 -7.13
C MET A 40 -4.31 7.64 -7.75
N ALA A 41 -4.59 6.37 -8.00
CA ALA A 41 -5.87 5.92 -8.54
C ALA A 41 -7.03 6.26 -7.60
N ALA A 42 -6.89 5.96 -6.31
CA ALA A 42 -7.89 6.28 -5.31
C ALA A 42 -8.17 7.77 -5.23
N GLN A 43 -7.13 8.60 -5.13
CA GLN A 43 -7.27 10.06 -5.07
C GLN A 43 -7.91 10.62 -6.34
N THR A 44 -7.57 10.08 -7.52
CA THR A 44 -8.15 10.52 -8.80
C THR A 44 -9.65 10.26 -8.83
N ILE A 45 -10.08 9.03 -8.57
CA ILE A 45 -11.50 8.65 -8.60
C ILE A 45 -12.30 9.44 -7.56
N ILE A 46 -11.76 9.61 -6.36
CA ILE A 46 -12.42 10.36 -5.29
C ILE A 46 -12.55 11.83 -5.67
N SER A 47 -11.50 12.43 -6.25
CA SER A 47 -11.53 13.83 -6.69
C SER A 47 -12.51 14.06 -7.84
N GLU A 48 -12.58 13.14 -8.80
CA GLU A 48 -13.57 13.20 -9.87
C GLU A 48 -15.00 13.08 -9.33
N THR A 49 -15.24 12.16 -8.41
CA THR A 49 -16.55 11.97 -7.79
C THR A 49 -16.96 13.20 -6.98
N TYR A 50 -16.01 13.81 -6.27
CA TYR A 50 -16.23 15.06 -5.55
C TYR A 50 -16.58 16.21 -6.51
N GLY A 51 -15.82 16.37 -7.61
CA GLY A 51 -16.08 17.38 -8.64
C GLY A 51 -17.44 17.24 -9.31
N GLN A 52 -17.98 16.01 -9.39
CA GLN A 52 -19.33 15.74 -9.90
C GLN A 52 -20.44 15.97 -8.85
N GLY A 53 -20.09 16.35 -7.62
CA GLY A 53 -21.05 16.49 -6.52
C GLY A 53 -21.68 15.18 -6.05
N LYS A 54 -21.06 14.04 -6.39
CA LYS A 54 -21.57 12.70 -6.07
C LYS A 54 -20.91 12.07 -4.86
N LEU A 55 -19.92 12.73 -4.26
CA LEU A 55 -19.23 12.18 -3.10
C LEU A 55 -20.13 12.31 -1.86
N ALA A 56 -20.61 11.18 -1.36
CA ALA A 56 -21.32 11.13 -0.10
C ALA A 56 -20.32 11.15 1.07
N THR A 57 -20.65 11.88 2.13
CA THR A 57 -19.86 11.93 3.37
C THR A 57 -20.22 10.81 4.36
N THR A 58 -21.02 9.83 3.91
CA THR A 58 -21.46 8.67 4.70
C THR A 58 -20.55 7.46 4.47
N ASP A 59 -20.62 6.47 5.36
CA ASP A 59 -19.78 5.26 5.33
C ASP A 59 -19.94 4.38 4.10
N ALA A 60 -21.02 4.55 3.35
CA ALA A 60 -21.26 3.87 2.09
C ALA A 60 -21.35 4.91 0.97
N ASN A 61 -20.34 5.00 0.14
CA ASN A 61 -20.38 5.80 -1.08
C ASN A 61 -20.39 4.89 -2.30
N PRO A 62 -21.57 4.64 -2.90
CA PRO A 62 -21.66 3.74 -4.05
C PRO A 62 -21.00 4.30 -5.31
N ALA A 63 -20.64 5.58 -5.32
CA ALA A 63 -19.96 6.22 -6.44
C ALA A 63 -18.46 5.98 -6.49
N VAL A 64 -17.87 5.42 -5.42
CA VAL A 64 -16.44 5.05 -5.36
C VAL A 64 -16.35 3.61 -4.90
N THR A 65 -15.93 2.73 -5.79
CA THR A 65 -15.78 1.31 -5.48
C THR A 65 -14.31 0.90 -5.43
N HIS A 66 -14.03 -0.14 -4.66
CA HIS A 66 -12.71 -0.76 -4.63
C HIS A 66 -12.28 -1.23 -6.04
N ASP A 67 -13.21 -1.81 -6.80
CA ASP A 67 -12.94 -2.33 -8.14
C ASP A 67 -12.54 -1.24 -9.14
N ASP A 68 -13.13 -0.05 -9.05
CA ASP A 68 -12.75 1.09 -9.90
C ASP A 68 -11.32 1.55 -9.59
N ILE A 69 -10.95 1.60 -8.31
CA ILE A 69 -9.60 1.93 -7.88
C ILE A 69 -8.62 0.86 -8.37
N ALA A 70 -8.95 -0.43 -8.19
CA ALA A 70 -8.12 -1.54 -8.62
C ALA A 70 -7.89 -1.53 -10.14
N LYS A 71 -8.93 -1.24 -10.91
CA LYS A 71 -8.85 -1.14 -12.37
C LYS A 71 -7.97 0.02 -12.83
N LEU A 72 -8.12 1.19 -12.23
CA LEU A 72 -7.31 2.36 -12.59
C LEU A 72 -5.85 2.22 -12.14
N ALA A 73 -5.62 1.57 -11.01
CA ALA A 73 -4.27 1.26 -10.50
C ALA A 73 -3.58 0.13 -11.27
N GLU A 74 -4.28 -0.53 -12.20
CA GLU A 74 -3.81 -1.76 -12.86
C GLU A 74 -3.40 -2.85 -11.85
N ALA A 75 -4.18 -2.94 -10.77
CA ALA A 75 -3.88 -3.83 -9.65
C ALA A 75 -3.90 -5.30 -10.08
N ASN A 76 -2.90 -6.05 -9.65
CA ASN A 76 -2.86 -7.49 -9.85
C ASN A 76 -3.94 -8.15 -8.99
N LYS A 77 -4.48 -9.28 -9.44
CA LYS A 77 -5.50 -10.06 -8.71
C LYS A 77 -5.03 -10.58 -7.35
N GLU A 78 -3.73 -10.65 -7.15
CA GLU A 78 -3.12 -11.08 -5.88
C GLU A 78 -3.03 -9.95 -4.85
N TRP A 79 -3.27 -8.69 -5.27
CA TRP A 79 -3.22 -7.56 -4.35
C TRP A 79 -4.50 -7.47 -3.55
N SER A 80 -4.32 -7.19 -2.27
CA SER A 80 -5.39 -6.79 -1.39
C SER A 80 -5.03 -5.43 -0.80
N PHE A 81 -5.96 -4.47 -0.83
CA PHE A 81 -5.68 -3.16 -0.29
C PHE A 81 -6.89 -2.53 0.41
N LYS A 82 -6.60 -1.66 1.34
CA LYS A 82 -7.58 -0.89 2.10
C LYS A 82 -7.23 0.59 2.00
N VAL A 83 -8.22 1.39 1.65
CA VAL A 83 -8.06 2.84 1.47
C VAL A 83 -8.79 3.56 2.60
N TYR A 84 -8.10 4.47 3.27
CA TYR A 84 -8.66 5.34 4.31
C TYR A 84 -8.87 6.73 3.73
N VAL A 85 -10.10 7.20 3.76
CA VAL A 85 -10.52 8.48 3.19
C VAL A 85 -11.06 9.38 4.29
N SER A 86 -10.62 10.63 4.32
CA SER A 86 -11.07 11.61 5.31
C SER A 86 -12.49 12.06 5.07
N LYS A 87 -13.24 12.22 6.19
CA LYS A 87 -14.53 12.93 6.25
C LYS A 87 -14.44 14.26 6.99
N ALA A 88 -13.27 14.61 7.51
CA ALA A 88 -13.08 15.83 8.28
C ALA A 88 -13.38 17.08 7.45
N ASP A 89 -13.95 18.10 8.08
CA ASP A 89 -14.23 19.38 7.42
C ASP A 89 -12.96 19.97 6.80
N GLY A 90 -13.06 20.35 5.53
CA GLY A 90 -11.94 20.86 4.75
C GLY A 90 -10.98 19.81 4.19
N LYS A 91 -11.16 18.52 4.56
CA LYS A 91 -10.36 17.40 4.06
C LYS A 91 -11.20 16.27 3.46
N VAL A 92 -12.48 16.49 3.27
CA VAL A 92 -13.40 15.48 2.72
C VAL A 92 -12.91 14.99 1.36
N GLY A 93 -12.77 13.68 1.24
CA GLY A 93 -12.30 13.04 0.02
C GLY A 93 -10.77 13.01 -0.15
N GLN A 94 -9.99 13.37 0.86
CA GLN A 94 -8.54 13.14 0.84
C GLN A 94 -8.22 11.71 1.25
N VAL A 95 -7.34 11.05 0.49
CA VAL A 95 -6.78 9.76 0.88
C VAL A 95 -5.73 9.99 1.94
N GLU A 96 -5.97 9.51 3.14
CA GLU A 96 -5.09 9.69 4.30
C GLU A 96 -4.12 8.55 4.49
N ALA A 97 -4.58 7.32 4.27
CA ALA A 97 -3.72 6.15 4.39
C ALA A 97 -4.14 5.04 3.41
N ILE A 98 -3.20 4.19 3.07
CA ILE A 98 -3.43 2.97 2.29
C ILE A 98 -2.64 1.84 2.91
N GLN A 99 -3.30 0.72 3.10
CA GLN A 99 -2.66 -0.55 3.39
C GLN A 99 -2.72 -1.42 2.13
N LEU A 100 -1.59 -1.96 1.70
CA LEU A 100 -1.53 -2.87 0.57
C LEU A 100 -0.74 -4.12 0.93
N TRP A 101 -1.22 -5.26 0.46
CA TRP A 101 -0.54 -6.54 0.49
C TRP A 101 -0.45 -7.11 -0.93
N ASP A 102 0.76 -7.40 -1.41
CA ASP A 102 1.01 -7.90 -2.78
C ASP A 102 1.04 -9.43 -2.89
N GLY A 103 0.73 -10.12 -1.82
CA GLY A 103 0.89 -11.59 -1.69
C GLY A 103 2.15 -11.99 -0.91
N THR A 104 3.15 -11.12 -0.80
CA THR A 104 4.42 -11.40 -0.13
C THR A 104 4.82 -10.30 0.85
N TYR A 105 4.70 -9.05 0.43
CA TYR A 105 5.06 -7.87 1.23
C TYR A 105 3.85 -7.00 1.50
N GLY A 106 3.83 -6.39 2.68
CA GLY A 106 2.86 -5.38 3.04
C GLY A 106 3.48 -3.99 2.99
N CYS A 107 2.68 -3.00 2.59
CA CYS A 107 3.05 -1.59 2.61
C CYS A 107 1.94 -0.75 3.22
N LEU A 108 2.31 0.20 4.08
CA LEU A 108 1.44 1.24 4.61
C LEU A 108 1.90 2.58 4.04
N TYR A 109 1.01 3.28 3.37
CA TYR A 109 1.15 4.70 3.03
C TYR A 109 0.39 5.53 4.05
N ILE A 110 1.02 6.52 4.65
CA ILE A 110 0.41 7.49 5.56
C ILE A 110 1.26 8.76 5.61
N ASP A 111 0.62 9.92 5.64
CA ASP A 111 1.28 11.24 5.75
C ASP A 111 2.43 11.46 4.73
N GLY A 112 2.25 10.96 3.52
CA GLY A 112 3.26 11.09 2.46
C GLY A 112 4.44 10.11 2.56
N ALA A 113 4.47 9.24 3.57
CA ALA A 113 5.53 8.26 3.79
C ALA A 113 5.06 6.82 3.51
N TYR A 114 6.00 5.97 3.15
CA TYR A 114 5.75 4.55 2.87
C TYR A 114 6.51 3.70 3.89
N TYR A 115 5.82 2.76 4.50
CA TYR A 115 6.36 1.82 5.48
C TYR A 115 6.12 0.40 4.98
N VAL A 116 7.18 -0.41 4.92
CA VAL A 116 7.11 -1.78 4.43
C VAL A 116 7.20 -2.75 5.61
N LYS A 117 6.60 -3.92 5.49
CA LYS A 117 6.72 -4.99 6.48
C LYS A 117 8.15 -5.18 6.96
N GLY A 118 8.35 -5.17 8.26
CA GLY A 118 9.67 -5.22 8.90
C GLY A 118 10.31 -3.86 9.19
N ASP A 119 9.66 -2.76 8.81
CA ASP A 119 10.07 -1.42 9.20
C ASP A 119 9.79 -1.20 10.70
N LYS A 120 10.79 -0.64 11.41
CA LYS A 120 10.68 -0.44 12.86
C LYS A 120 9.88 0.79 13.26
N ASN A 121 9.63 1.69 12.30
CA ASN A 121 9.05 3.02 12.53
C ASN A 121 7.63 3.16 11.96
N VAL A 122 6.85 2.09 11.96
CA VAL A 122 5.46 2.16 11.49
C VAL A 122 4.64 3.04 12.44
N PRO A 123 3.98 4.10 11.95
CA PRO A 123 3.13 4.94 12.77
C PRO A 123 1.95 4.15 13.35
N THR A 124 1.60 4.40 14.58
CA THR A 124 0.45 3.80 15.29
C THR A 124 -0.78 4.71 15.29
N THR A 125 -0.69 5.86 14.65
CA THR A 125 -1.71 6.93 14.72
C THR A 125 -2.96 6.68 13.91
N VAL A 126 -2.93 5.76 12.94
CA VAL A 126 -4.15 5.35 12.24
C VAL A 126 -4.69 4.10 12.92
N THR A 127 -5.82 4.21 13.58
CA THR A 127 -6.46 3.09 14.29
C THR A 127 -6.70 1.93 13.32
N GLY A 128 -6.07 0.79 13.57
CA GLY A 128 -6.17 -0.40 12.74
C GLY A 128 -5.28 -0.39 11.48
N ALA A 129 -4.56 0.69 11.19
CA ALA A 129 -3.59 0.73 10.10
C ALA A 129 -2.20 0.32 10.61
N THR A 130 -1.79 -0.87 10.22
CA THR A 130 -0.45 -1.40 10.46
C THR A 130 0.12 -1.93 9.16
N VAL A 131 1.42 -2.10 9.08
CA VAL A 131 1.98 -2.76 7.88
C VAL A 131 1.37 -4.16 7.76
N PRO A 132 0.64 -4.44 6.68
CA PRO A 132 -0.10 -5.69 6.56
C PRO A 132 0.84 -6.90 6.46
N THR A 133 0.42 -8.00 7.07
CA THR A 133 1.13 -9.28 7.03
C THR A 133 0.31 -10.40 6.39
N ALA A 134 -0.91 -10.08 6.00
CA ALA A 134 -1.88 -11.00 5.43
C ALA A 134 -2.81 -10.27 4.45
N VAL A 135 -3.61 -11.02 3.75
CA VAL A 135 -4.64 -10.49 2.84
C VAL A 135 -5.61 -9.58 3.60
N LEU A 136 -5.91 -8.43 3.03
CA LEU A 136 -6.85 -7.45 3.55
C LEU A 136 -8.26 -7.73 3.02
N ASP A 137 -9.25 -7.11 3.65
CA ASP A 137 -10.66 -7.26 3.32
C ASP A 137 -11.15 -6.41 2.13
N ASN A 138 -10.23 -5.77 1.39
CA ASN A 138 -10.54 -4.97 0.20
C ASN A 138 -11.65 -3.93 0.42
N THR A 139 -11.51 -3.10 1.45
CA THR A 139 -12.51 -2.10 1.82
C THR A 139 -12.01 -0.68 1.65
N ILE A 140 -12.96 0.25 1.49
CA ILE A 140 -12.72 1.68 1.59
C ILE A 140 -13.31 2.13 2.92
N VAL A 141 -12.46 2.72 3.78
CA VAL A 141 -12.86 3.22 5.09
C VAL A 141 -12.99 4.74 5.04
N TRP A 142 -14.17 5.24 5.33
CA TRP A 142 -14.46 6.66 5.46
C TRP A 142 -14.36 7.04 6.93
N ALA A 143 -13.30 7.76 7.30
CA ALA A 143 -13.01 8.12 8.68
C ALA A 143 -13.11 9.64 8.90
N ALA A 144 -13.54 10.05 10.10
CA ALA A 144 -13.66 11.45 10.44
C ALA A 144 -12.30 12.14 10.63
N SER A 145 -11.29 11.41 11.05
CA SER A 145 -9.89 11.84 11.19
C SER A 145 -9.00 10.65 11.45
N THR A 146 -7.75 10.72 10.99
CA THR A 146 -6.70 9.75 11.30
C THR A 146 -5.76 10.24 12.43
N ASP A 147 -5.94 11.47 12.91
CA ASP A 147 -5.04 12.10 13.88
C ASP A 147 -5.27 11.70 15.35
N GLY A 148 -6.10 10.68 15.62
CA GLY A 148 -6.28 10.14 16.96
C GLY A 148 -6.98 11.07 17.98
N SER A 149 -7.47 12.22 17.56
CA SER A 149 -8.23 13.15 18.42
C SER A 149 -9.75 12.95 18.33
N GLY A 150 -10.18 11.70 18.18
CA GLY A 150 -11.57 11.31 18.29
C GLY A 150 -11.89 10.97 19.74
N THR A 151 -12.40 11.92 20.50
CA THR A 151 -13.12 11.65 21.73
C THR A 151 -14.45 10.98 21.44
#